data_1d82268aa4ea1a4a18b2e4039a981598
#
_entry.id   1d82268aa4ea1a4a18b2e4039a981598
#
_cell.length_a   1.000
_cell.length_b   1.000
_cell.length_c   1.000
_cell.angle_alpha   90.00
_cell.angle_beta   90.00
_cell.angle_gamma   90.00
#
_symmetry.space_group_name_H-M   'P 1'
#
loop_
_entity.id
_entity.type
_entity.pdbx_description
1 polymer ?
#
loop_
_entity_poly.entity_id
_entity_poly.type
_entity_poly.pdbx_seq_one_letter_code
_entity_poly.pdbx_strand_id
1 'polypeptide(L)'
;MHIVTWFGKIDQESGSVRLAENTDAMIEELLALDAPDMNPIAIPSSQPDLRALAKEFGFVADDNEYNARLREVALALVHRRLSALVTAEQDLLQAVEALDNLNQAVNLLDERLYEWSRLRRQEIVHGKDLAQALCEDEATGILARAILNLRESRSSMEKEVIGAVQAIAPSLSDLAGPILAARLISRSGSLRRLAELPSSSIQVMGAEKSLFK
;
A
#
# COMPACT_ATOMS: atom_id res chain seq x y z
N MET A 1 19.61 12.51 34.40
CA MET A 1 18.40 11.99 33.71
C MET A 1 18.28 12.69 32.36
N HIS A 2 18.21 11.93 31.23
CA HIS A 2 18.16 12.55 29.91
C HIS A 2 16.70 12.67 29.44
N ILE A 3 16.32 13.85 28.96
CA ILE A 3 15.05 14.04 28.22
C ILE A 3 15.37 14.00 26.74
N VAL A 4 14.75 13.08 26.01
CA VAL A 4 14.83 13.05 24.54
C VAL A 4 13.73 13.94 23.98
N THR A 5 14.13 14.90 23.15
CA THR A 5 13.22 15.82 22.46
C THR A 5 13.32 15.56 20.95
N TRP A 6 12.40 16.13 20.16
CA TRP A 6 12.44 16.01 18.71
C TRP A 6 13.63 16.75 18.05
N PHE A 7 14.34 17.62 18.81
CA PHE A 7 15.50 18.37 18.33
C PHE A 7 16.82 17.99 19.03
N GLY A 8 16.80 17.04 19.98
CA GLY A 8 18.01 16.59 20.65
C GLY A 8 17.77 15.99 22.03
N LYS A 9 18.86 15.75 22.74
CA LYS A 9 18.86 15.19 24.10
C LYS A 9 19.29 16.26 25.10
N ILE A 10 18.51 16.42 26.16
CA ILE A 10 18.76 17.35 27.25
C ILE A 10 19.12 16.56 28.49
N ASP A 11 20.29 16.82 29.06
CA ASP A 11 20.67 16.29 30.36
C ASP A 11 20.20 17.23 31.47
N GLN A 12 19.26 16.76 32.28
CA GLN A 12 18.70 17.57 33.38
C GLN A 12 19.69 17.87 34.52
N GLU A 13 20.73 17.06 34.69
CA GLU A 13 21.70 17.23 35.80
C GLU A 13 22.80 18.23 35.43
N SER A 14 23.29 18.18 34.23
CA SER A 14 24.35 19.06 33.73
C SER A 14 23.82 20.30 32.99
N GLY A 15 22.55 20.35 32.65
CA GLY A 15 21.96 21.38 31.77
C GLY A 15 22.52 21.37 30.35
N SER A 16 23.31 20.36 30.01
CA SER A 16 23.91 20.25 28.69
C SER A 16 22.89 19.74 27.65
N VAL A 17 22.91 20.31 26.44
CA VAL A 17 22.05 19.91 25.33
C VAL A 17 22.93 19.41 24.20
N ARG A 18 22.61 18.22 23.74
CA ARG A 18 23.16 17.68 22.49
C ARG A 18 22.11 17.81 21.42
N LEU A 19 22.23 18.84 20.58
CA LEU A 19 21.35 19.04 19.44
C LEU A 19 21.60 17.95 18.39
N ALA A 20 20.52 17.52 17.71
CA ALA A 20 20.62 16.61 16.58
C ALA A 20 21.25 17.32 15.38
N GLU A 21 22.15 16.62 14.67
CA GLU A 21 22.93 17.22 13.58
C GLU A 21 22.08 17.48 12.32
N ASN A 22 21.07 16.65 12.08
CA ASN A 22 20.19 16.75 10.92
C ASN A 22 18.83 16.09 11.19
N THR A 23 17.89 16.27 10.24
CA THR A 23 16.52 15.73 10.30
C THR A 23 16.50 14.19 10.40
N ASP A 24 17.40 13.49 9.72
CA ASP A 24 17.47 12.03 9.77
C ASP A 24 17.89 11.52 11.15
N ALA A 25 18.87 12.15 11.79
CA ALA A 25 19.28 11.81 13.16
C ALA A 25 18.13 12.03 14.16
N MET A 26 17.33 13.09 14.00
CA MET A 26 16.13 13.33 14.81
C MET A 26 15.10 12.22 14.66
N ILE A 27 14.85 11.79 13.42
CA ILE A 27 13.89 10.72 13.11
C ILE A 27 14.35 9.39 13.71
N GLU A 28 15.63 9.04 13.58
CA GLU A 28 16.19 7.81 14.14
C GLU A 28 16.03 7.77 15.68
N GLU A 29 16.31 8.88 16.35
CA GLU A 29 16.14 8.98 17.81
C GLU A 29 14.66 8.88 18.22
N LEU A 30 13.74 9.51 17.47
CA LEU A 30 12.31 9.41 17.73
C LEU A 30 11.75 8.00 17.47
N LEU A 31 12.22 7.31 16.43
CA LEU A 31 11.83 5.94 16.14
C LEU A 31 12.33 4.96 17.22
N ALA A 32 13.51 5.21 17.77
CA ALA A 32 14.05 4.41 18.88
C ALA A 32 13.22 4.50 20.17
N LEU A 33 12.49 5.60 20.39
CA LEU A 33 11.59 5.77 21.54
C LEU A 33 10.30 4.95 21.45
N ASP A 34 9.89 4.55 20.24
CA ASP A 34 8.68 3.74 20.00
C ASP A 34 8.94 2.23 20.07
N ALA A 35 10.13 1.79 20.50
CA ALA A 35 10.41 0.38 20.64
C ALA A 35 9.45 -0.26 21.68
N PRO A 36 8.85 -1.45 21.38
CA PRO A 36 7.78 -2.05 22.18
C PRO A 36 8.18 -2.39 23.64
N ASP A 37 9.46 -2.38 23.95
CA ASP A 37 10.00 -2.64 25.29
C ASP A 37 10.14 -1.38 26.19
N MET A 38 9.84 -0.20 25.65
CA MET A 38 9.84 1.02 26.45
C MET A 38 8.52 1.10 27.22
N ASN A 39 8.57 0.86 28.54
CA ASN A 39 7.51 1.25 29.45
C ASN A 39 7.05 2.68 29.11
N PRO A 40 5.73 2.94 29.09
CA PRO A 40 5.24 4.29 28.85
C PRO A 40 5.96 5.23 29.81
N ILE A 41 6.81 6.10 29.25
CA ILE A 41 7.54 7.10 30.03
C ILE A 41 6.48 7.87 30.77
N ALA A 42 6.49 7.79 32.09
CA ALA A 42 5.58 8.59 32.92
C ALA A 42 5.74 10.05 32.48
N ILE A 43 4.70 10.58 31.83
CA ILE A 43 4.71 11.98 31.38
C ILE A 43 4.86 12.82 32.65
N PRO A 44 5.97 13.57 32.82
CA PRO A 44 6.14 14.37 34.00
C PRO A 44 4.97 15.34 34.16
N SER A 45 4.49 15.55 35.36
CA SER A 45 3.36 16.46 35.65
C SER A 45 3.63 17.91 35.23
N SER A 46 4.89 18.28 34.96
CA SER A 46 5.29 19.51 34.28
C SER A 46 6.11 19.18 33.05
N GLN A 47 5.51 19.29 31.88
CA GLN A 47 6.25 19.19 30.62
C GLN A 47 7.05 20.48 30.42
N PRO A 48 8.37 20.37 30.13
CA PRO A 48 9.17 21.57 29.82
C PRO A 48 8.62 22.22 28.54
N ASP A 49 8.66 23.54 28.48
CA ASP A 49 8.32 24.26 27.26
C ASP A 49 9.42 24.01 26.19
N LEU A 50 9.16 23.01 25.34
CA LEU A 50 10.12 22.62 24.29
C LEU A 50 10.41 23.75 23.31
N ARG A 51 9.49 24.68 23.13
CA ARG A 51 9.67 25.84 22.25
C ARG A 51 10.62 26.85 22.87
N ALA A 52 10.45 27.13 24.15
CA ALA A 52 11.36 28.00 24.90
C ALA A 52 12.78 27.41 24.93
N LEU A 53 12.90 26.12 25.23
CA LEU A 53 14.18 25.40 25.24
C LEU A 53 14.87 25.41 23.87
N ALA A 54 14.12 25.17 22.76
CA ALA A 54 14.71 25.18 21.44
C ALA A 54 15.31 26.54 21.05
N LYS A 55 14.71 27.64 21.51
CA LYS A 55 15.24 29.00 21.32
C LYS A 55 16.45 29.26 22.26
N GLU A 56 16.32 28.89 23.52
CA GLU A 56 17.39 29.09 24.54
C GLU A 56 18.70 28.41 24.13
N PHE A 57 18.61 27.20 23.57
CA PHE A 57 19.78 26.45 23.10
C PHE A 57 20.20 26.76 21.66
N GLY A 58 19.56 27.76 21.01
CA GLY A 58 19.97 28.23 19.70
C GLY A 58 19.63 27.25 18.55
N PHE A 59 18.75 26.30 18.79
CA PHE A 59 18.30 25.37 17.74
C PHE A 59 17.41 26.07 16.68
N VAL A 60 16.62 27.07 17.12
CA VAL A 60 15.78 27.92 16.29
C VAL A 60 15.86 29.37 16.75
N ALA A 61 15.72 30.32 15.82
CA ALA A 61 15.75 31.73 16.12
C ALA A 61 14.39 32.26 16.61
N ASP A 62 13.30 31.76 16.03
CA ASP A 62 11.94 32.23 16.32
C ASP A 62 10.89 31.11 16.24
N ASP A 63 9.62 31.48 16.52
CA ASP A 63 8.49 30.56 16.51
C ASP A 63 8.14 30.06 15.09
N ASN A 64 8.40 30.85 14.08
CA ASN A 64 8.13 30.45 12.70
C ASN A 64 9.13 29.36 12.26
N GLU A 65 10.40 29.54 12.57
CA GLU A 65 11.43 28.54 12.32
C GLU A 65 11.16 27.26 13.12
N TYR A 66 10.76 27.37 14.41
CA TYR A 66 10.36 26.22 15.21
C TYR A 66 9.23 25.43 14.55
N ASN A 67 8.17 26.10 14.13
CA ASN A 67 7.03 25.45 13.49
C ASN A 67 7.40 24.83 12.14
N ALA A 68 8.24 25.48 11.35
CA ALA A 68 8.70 24.96 10.06
C ALA A 68 9.51 23.68 10.22
N ARG A 69 10.50 23.68 11.11
CA ARG A 69 11.34 22.49 11.39
C ARG A 69 10.54 21.35 12.03
N LEU A 70 9.65 21.67 12.99
CA LEU A 70 8.78 20.66 13.60
C LEU A 70 7.90 19.99 12.55
N ARG A 71 7.34 20.77 11.64
CA ARG A 71 6.52 20.22 10.53
C ARG A 71 7.34 19.32 9.61
N GLU A 72 8.54 19.73 9.27
CA GLU A 72 9.45 18.95 8.43
C GLU A 72 9.77 17.60 9.07
N VAL A 73 10.20 17.59 10.32
CA VAL A 73 10.52 16.37 11.07
C VAL A 73 9.29 15.48 11.24
N ALA A 74 8.13 16.06 11.56
CA ALA A 74 6.88 15.31 11.73
C ALA A 74 6.44 14.64 10.41
N LEU A 75 6.51 15.33 9.28
CA LEU A 75 6.19 14.75 7.97
C LEU A 75 7.17 13.64 7.58
N ALA A 76 8.47 13.87 7.79
CA ALA A 76 9.48 12.88 7.47
C ALA A 76 9.36 11.63 8.37
N LEU A 77 9.07 11.80 9.67
CA LEU A 77 8.79 10.69 10.60
C LEU A 77 7.57 9.87 10.15
N VAL A 78 6.47 10.55 9.79
CA VAL A 78 5.25 9.88 9.30
C VAL A 78 5.53 9.11 8.01
N HIS A 79 6.24 9.71 7.04
CA HIS A 79 6.63 9.03 5.82
C HIS A 79 7.47 7.78 6.11
N ARG A 80 8.45 7.87 7.02
CA ARG A 80 9.31 6.72 7.37
C ARG A 80 8.53 5.61 8.06
N ARG A 81 7.61 5.96 8.97
CA ARG A 81 6.70 4.99 9.62
C ARG A 81 5.77 4.31 8.61
N LEU A 82 5.15 5.09 7.72
CA LEU A 82 4.28 4.54 6.68
C LEU A 82 5.05 3.60 5.74
N SER A 83 6.26 3.99 5.32
CA SER A 83 7.10 3.12 4.49
C SER A 83 7.50 1.81 5.18
N ALA A 84 7.73 1.84 6.49
CA ALA A 84 8.04 0.65 7.28
C ALA A 84 6.83 -0.28 7.50
N LEU A 85 5.60 0.23 7.32
CA LEU A 85 4.36 -0.54 7.40
C LEU A 85 4.02 -1.25 6.10
N VAL A 86 4.67 -0.88 4.98
CA VAL A 86 4.48 -1.57 3.70
C VAL A 86 5.09 -2.97 3.80
N THR A 87 4.23 -3.96 3.83
CA THR A 87 4.62 -5.37 3.89
C THR A 87 4.30 -6.05 2.57
N ALA A 88 4.93 -7.21 2.30
CA ALA A 88 4.61 -8.04 1.15
C ALA A 88 3.10 -8.41 1.08
N GLU A 89 2.44 -8.48 2.24
CA GLU A 89 1.00 -8.70 2.30
C GLU A 89 0.21 -7.48 1.79
N GLN A 90 0.64 -6.25 2.12
CA GLN A 90 0.03 -5.03 1.60
C GLN A 90 0.19 -4.92 0.08
N ASP A 91 1.37 -5.27 -0.43
CA ASP A 91 1.63 -5.31 -1.87
C ASP A 91 0.73 -6.36 -2.56
N LEU A 92 0.55 -7.54 -1.94
CA LEU A 92 -0.39 -8.56 -2.44
C LEU A 92 -1.82 -8.01 -2.53
N LEU A 93 -2.31 -7.29 -1.50
CA LEU A 93 -3.65 -6.70 -1.52
C LEU A 93 -3.81 -5.75 -2.72
N GLN A 94 -2.85 -4.87 -2.94
CA GLN A 94 -2.87 -3.93 -4.07
C GLN A 94 -2.78 -4.66 -5.43
N ALA A 95 -1.96 -5.69 -5.52
CA ALA A 95 -1.83 -6.49 -6.74
C ALA A 95 -3.12 -7.22 -7.10
N VAL A 96 -3.85 -7.75 -6.11
CA VAL A 96 -5.16 -8.40 -6.32
C VAL A 96 -6.20 -7.39 -6.83
N GLU A 97 -6.28 -6.20 -6.22
CA GLU A 97 -7.18 -5.15 -6.67
C GLU A 97 -6.83 -4.68 -8.10
N ALA A 98 -5.55 -4.51 -8.40
CA ALA A 98 -5.09 -4.18 -9.75
C ALA A 98 -5.45 -5.26 -10.77
N LEU A 99 -5.30 -6.54 -10.44
CA LEU A 99 -5.69 -7.67 -11.29
C LEU A 99 -7.20 -7.68 -11.55
N ASP A 100 -8.02 -7.46 -10.51
CA ASP A 100 -9.48 -7.40 -10.66
C ASP A 100 -9.92 -6.20 -11.53
N ASN A 101 -9.27 -5.04 -11.39
CA ASN A 101 -9.50 -3.86 -12.23
C ASN A 101 -9.09 -4.11 -13.69
N LEU A 102 -7.96 -4.79 -13.94
CA LEU A 102 -7.54 -5.18 -15.28
C LEU A 102 -8.55 -6.14 -15.93
N ASN A 103 -9.08 -7.11 -15.16
CA ASN A 103 -10.13 -8.01 -15.65
C ASN A 103 -11.39 -7.25 -16.08
N GLN A 104 -11.84 -6.29 -15.27
CA GLN A 104 -13.01 -5.47 -15.58
C GLN A 104 -12.76 -4.59 -16.81
N ALA A 105 -11.59 -3.95 -16.91
CA ALA A 105 -11.23 -3.09 -18.03
C ALA A 105 -11.18 -3.89 -19.36
N VAL A 106 -10.53 -5.06 -19.34
CA VAL A 106 -10.48 -5.93 -20.53
C VAL A 106 -11.89 -6.33 -20.98
N ASN A 107 -12.75 -6.78 -20.06
CA ASN A 107 -14.11 -7.19 -20.38
C ASN A 107 -14.93 -6.02 -20.97
N LEU A 108 -14.85 -4.84 -20.34
CA LEU A 108 -15.56 -3.64 -20.80
C LEU A 108 -15.12 -3.22 -22.21
N LEU A 109 -13.81 -3.24 -22.47
CA LEU A 109 -13.26 -2.85 -23.75
C LEU A 109 -13.51 -3.91 -24.83
N ASP A 110 -13.49 -5.19 -24.48
CA ASP A 110 -13.88 -6.28 -25.40
C ASP A 110 -15.33 -6.13 -25.87
N GLU A 111 -16.27 -5.85 -24.96
CA GLU A 111 -17.65 -5.56 -25.30
C GLU A 111 -17.77 -4.31 -26.20
N ARG A 112 -17.01 -3.25 -25.87
CA ARG A 112 -17.00 -2.04 -26.69
C ARG A 112 -16.43 -2.28 -28.09
N LEU A 113 -15.38 -3.07 -28.21
CA LEU A 113 -14.79 -3.45 -29.48
C LEU A 113 -15.79 -4.26 -30.30
N TYR A 114 -16.50 -5.20 -29.68
CA TYR A 114 -17.54 -6.01 -30.34
C TYR A 114 -18.68 -5.12 -30.88
N GLU A 115 -19.23 -4.25 -30.03
CA GLU A 115 -20.32 -3.35 -30.44
C GLU A 115 -19.87 -2.40 -31.57
N TRP A 116 -18.68 -1.83 -31.49
CA TRP A 116 -18.16 -0.97 -32.55
C TRP A 116 -17.92 -1.70 -33.85
N SER A 117 -17.40 -2.92 -33.80
CA SER A 117 -17.16 -3.71 -34.99
C SER A 117 -18.46 -4.13 -35.69
N ARG A 118 -19.54 -4.36 -34.94
CA ARG A 118 -20.87 -4.69 -35.52
C ARG A 118 -21.47 -3.56 -36.34
N LEU A 119 -21.17 -2.33 -36.07
CA LEU A 119 -21.63 -1.20 -36.89
C LEU A 119 -21.08 -1.25 -38.33
N ARG A 120 -19.98 -1.95 -38.54
CA ARG A 120 -19.26 -1.99 -39.82
C ARG A 120 -19.32 -3.34 -40.55
N ARG A 121 -19.59 -4.41 -39.80
CA ARG A 121 -19.57 -5.79 -40.32
C ARG A 121 -20.82 -6.54 -39.87
N GLN A 122 -21.48 -7.23 -40.79
CA GLN A 122 -22.70 -7.96 -40.48
C GLN A 122 -22.46 -9.29 -39.76
N GLU A 123 -21.31 -9.93 -39.97
CA GLU A 123 -20.97 -11.22 -39.38
C GLU A 123 -19.68 -11.08 -38.55
N ILE A 124 -19.85 -10.89 -37.25
CA ILE A 124 -18.75 -10.88 -36.30
C ILE A 124 -19.04 -11.83 -35.17
N VAL A 125 -18.09 -12.72 -34.90
CA VAL A 125 -18.15 -13.63 -33.77
C VAL A 125 -17.55 -12.96 -32.55
N HIS A 126 -18.34 -12.86 -31.48
CA HIS A 126 -17.84 -12.41 -30.18
C HIS A 126 -16.87 -13.46 -29.62
N GLY A 127 -15.68 -13.05 -29.23
CA GLY A 127 -14.72 -13.97 -28.64
C GLY A 127 -13.33 -13.34 -28.40
N LYS A 128 -12.47 -14.11 -27.73
CA LYS A 128 -11.10 -13.70 -27.39
C LYS A 128 -10.24 -13.30 -28.59
N ASP A 129 -10.52 -13.83 -29.75
CA ASP A 129 -9.74 -13.61 -30.96
C ASP A 129 -10.14 -12.36 -31.73
N LEU A 130 -11.25 -11.68 -31.32
CA LEU A 130 -11.74 -10.50 -32.01
C LEU A 130 -10.73 -9.36 -32.03
N ALA A 131 -10.08 -9.08 -30.89
CA ALA A 131 -9.04 -8.05 -30.79
C ALA A 131 -7.84 -8.38 -31.69
N GLN A 132 -7.44 -9.64 -31.76
CA GLN A 132 -6.36 -10.08 -32.66
C GLN A 132 -6.75 -9.90 -34.13
N ALA A 133 -7.97 -10.25 -34.49
CA ALA A 133 -8.45 -10.12 -35.88
C ALA A 133 -8.62 -8.66 -36.33
N LEU A 134 -8.84 -7.73 -35.39
CA LEU A 134 -9.11 -6.33 -35.68
C LEU A 134 -7.90 -5.41 -35.39
N CYS A 135 -6.74 -5.92 -35.00
CA CYS A 135 -5.58 -5.10 -34.61
C CYS A 135 -5.05 -4.23 -35.76
N GLU A 136 -5.25 -4.62 -37.03
CA GLU A 136 -4.86 -3.87 -38.23
C GLU A 136 -6.03 -3.10 -38.86
N ASP A 137 -7.23 -3.16 -38.29
CA ASP A 137 -8.39 -2.45 -38.84
C ASP A 137 -8.24 -0.93 -38.66
N GLU A 138 -8.53 -0.15 -39.69
CA GLU A 138 -8.33 1.30 -39.71
C GLU A 138 -9.11 2.02 -38.59
N ALA A 139 -10.33 1.58 -38.29
CA ALA A 139 -11.18 2.25 -37.34
C ALA A 139 -11.02 1.70 -35.91
N THR A 140 -10.95 0.38 -35.75
CA THR A 140 -11.01 -0.30 -34.44
C THR A 140 -9.64 -0.79 -33.96
N GLY A 141 -8.62 -0.74 -34.83
CA GLY A 141 -7.29 -1.30 -34.55
C GLY A 141 -6.60 -0.68 -33.34
N ILE A 142 -6.79 0.62 -33.07
CA ILE A 142 -6.22 1.26 -31.86
C ILE A 142 -6.79 0.61 -30.60
N LEU A 143 -8.12 0.43 -30.53
CA LEU A 143 -8.78 -0.18 -29.39
C LEU A 143 -8.39 -1.66 -29.28
N ALA A 144 -8.34 -2.39 -30.39
CA ALA A 144 -7.94 -3.79 -30.42
C ALA A 144 -6.51 -4.00 -29.87
N ARG A 145 -5.53 -3.20 -30.29
CA ARG A 145 -4.16 -3.23 -29.77
C ARG A 145 -4.10 -2.89 -28.27
N ALA A 146 -4.88 -1.90 -27.83
CA ALA A 146 -4.95 -1.55 -26.40
C ALA A 146 -5.46 -2.74 -25.56
N ILE A 147 -6.48 -3.45 -26.04
CA ILE A 147 -7.01 -4.66 -25.38
C ILE A 147 -5.94 -5.77 -25.32
N LEU A 148 -5.20 -6.00 -26.39
CA LEU A 148 -4.13 -6.99 -26.42
C LEU A 148 -3.04 -6.67 -25.38
N ASN A 149 -2.61 -5.43 -25.29
CA ASN A 149 -1.63 -4.97 -24.30
C ASN A 149 -2.16 -5.12 -22.85
N LEU A 150 -3.44 -4.81 -22.61
CA LEU A 150 -4.07 -5.01 -21.30
C LEU A 150 -4.16 -6.48 -20.92
N ARG A 151 -4.44 -7.37 -21.87
CA ARG A 151 -4.46 -8.83 -21.65
C ARG A 151 -3.07 -9.36 -21.28
N GLU A 152 -2.01 -8.86 -21.90
CA GLU A 152 -0.63 -9.19 -21.55
C GLU A 152 -0.28 -8.69 -20.14
N SER A 153 -0.61 -7.43 -19.84
CA SER A 153 -0.42 -6.85 -18.50
C SER A 153 -1.17 -7.63 -17.43
N ARG A 154 -2.43 -8.03 -17.71
CA ARG A 154 -3.23 -8.88 -16.82
C ARG A 154 -2.56 -10.22 -16.55
N SER A 155 -2.06 -10.88 -17.61
CA SER A 155 -1.37 -12.18 -17.48
C SER A 155 -0.08 -12.06 -16.65
N SER A 156 0.64 -10.95 -16.79
CA SER A 156 1.83 -10.67 -15.98
C SER A 156 1.47 -10.41 -14.52
N MET A 157 0.44 -9.60 -14.26
CA MET A 157 -0.06 -9.33 -12.91
C MET A 157 -0.58 -10.60 -12.22
N GLU A 158 -1.24 -11.49 -12.95
CA GLU A 158 -1.70 -12.78 -12.43
C GLU A 158 -0.53 -13.65 -11.94
N LYS A 159 0.58 -13.68 -12.68
CA LYS A 159 1.81 -14.40 -12.27
C LYS A 159 2.43 -13.79 -11.01
N GLU A 160 2.48 -12.46 -10.92
CA GLU A 160 2.94 -11.76 -9.71
C GLU A 160 2.08 -12.10 -8.49
N VAL A 161 0.75 -12.06 -8.62
CA VAL A 161 -0.18 -12.43 -7.54
C VAL A 161 0.04 -13.88 -7.10
N ILE A 162 0.21 -14.81 -8.05
CA ILE A 162 0.48 -16.23 -7.76
C ILE A 162 1.79 -16.37 -6.98
N GLY A 163 2.86 -15.75 -7.43
CA GLY A 163 4.17 -15.79 -6.76
C GLY A 163 4.12 -15.19 -5.35
N ALA A 164 3.49 -14.03 -5.21
CA ALA A 164 3.36 -13.35 -3.92
C ALA A 164 2.55 -14.16 -2.90
N VAL A 165 1.39 -14.71 -3.29
CA VAL A 165 0.56 -15.49 -2.37
C VAL A 165 1.21 -16.82 -1.98
N GLN A 166 1.96 -17.45 -2.88
CA GLN A 166 2.72 -18.67 -2.56
C GLN A 166 3.83 -18.40 -1.54
N ALA A 167 4.45 -17.23 -1.59
CA ALA A 167 5.46 -16.83 -0.61
C ALA A 167 4.84 -16.50 0.76
N ILE A 168 3.66 -15.86 0.80
CA ILE A 168 3.00 -15.39 2.03
C ILE A 168 2.22 -16.53 2.72
N ALA A 169 1.47 -17.31 1.95
CA ALA A 169 0.53 -18.30 2.47
C ALA A 169 0.55 -19.60 1.62
N PRO A 170 1.68 -20.37 1.61
CA PRO A 170 1.84 -21.54 0.76
C PRO A 170 0.75 -22.59 1.02
N SER A 171 0.46 -22.93 2.27
CA SER A 171 -0.54 -23.94 2.60
C SER A 171 -1.96 -23.55 2.17
N LEU A 172 -2.32 -22.28 2.26
CA LEU A 172 -3.61 -21.80 1.78
C LEU A 172 -3.66 -21.82 0.24
N SER A 173 -2.56 -21.46 -0.40
CA SER A 173 -2.40 -21.52 -1.85
C SER A 173 -2.54 -22.94 -2.40
N ASP A 174 -1.95 -23.92 -1.74
CA ASP A 174 -2.05 -25.34 -2.10
C ASP A 174 -3.48 -25.88 -1.92
N LEU A 175 -4.16 -25.46 -0.85
CA LEU A 175 -5.51 -25.95 -0.52
C LEU A 175 -6.59 -25.34 -1.42
N ALA A 176 -6.59 -24.02 -1.60
CA ALA A 176 -7.66 -23.28 -2.27
C ALA A 176 -7.34 -22.93 -3.74
N GLY A 177 -6.08 -23.06 -4.14
CA GLY A 177 -5.52 -22.48 -5.34
C GLY A 177 -5.07 -21.03 -5.15
N PRO A 178 -3.99 -20.60 -5.84
CA PRO A 178 -3.32 -19.33 -5.52
C PRO A 178 -4.22 -18.10 -5.72
N ILE A 179 -4.98 -18.03 -6.79
CA ILE A 179 -5.83 -16.87 -7.07
C ILE A 179 -6.96 -16.72 -6.04
N LEU A 180 -7.60 -17.82 -5.64
CA LEU A 180 -8.64 -17.78 -4.62
C LEU A 180 -8.04 -17.44 -3.24
N ALA A 181 -6.89 -18.02 -2.91
CA ALA A 181 -6.16 -17.71 -1.67
C ALA A 181 -5.82 -16.21 -1.58
N ALA A 182 -5.27 -15.63 -2.66
CA ALA A 182 -4.96 -14.21 -2.73
C ALA A 182 -6.21 -13.33 -2.54
N ARG A 183 -7.33 -13.68 -3.18
CA ARG A 183 -8.61 -12.97 -3.03
C ARG A 183 -9.20 -13.07 -1.63
N LEU A 184 -9.09 -14.23 -0.98
CA LEU A 184 -9.55 -14.40 0.42
C LEU A 184 -8.74 -13.50 1.36
N ILE A 185 -7.42 -13.45 1.20
CA ILE A 185 -6.55 -12.55 1.99
C ILE A 185 -6.91 -11.09 1.72
N SER A 186 -7.04 -10.69 0.45
CA SER A 186 -7.40 -9.31 0.07
C SER A 186 -8.74 -8.88 0.68
N ARG A 187 -9.76 -9.71 0.61
CA ARG A 187 -11.10 -9.41 1.15
C ARG A 187 -11.15 -9.36 2.67
N SER A 188 -10.36 -10.19 3.34
CA SER A 188 -10.24 -10.15 4.80
C SER A 188 -9.37 -8.99 5.30
N GLY A 189 -8.53 -8.44 4.41
CA GLY A 189 -7.58 -7.36 4.69
C GLY A 189 -6.24 -7.84 5.25
N SER A 190 -6.14 -9.09 5.72
CA SER A 190 -4.89 -9.73 6.14
C SER A 190 -5.05 -11.23 6.32
N LEU A 191 -3.94 -11.98 6.21
CA LEU A 191 -3.89 -13.42 6.49
C LEU A 191 -4.27 -13.72 7.95
N ARG A 192 -3.81 -12.89 8.91
CA ARG A 192 -4.16 -12.99 10.31
C ARG A 192 -5.68 -12.89 10.52
N ARG A 193 -6.29 -11.85 9.95
CA ARG A 193 -7.74 -11.65 10.06
C ARG A 193 -8.52 -12.77 9.39
N LEU A 194 -8.04 -13.29 8.25
CA LEU A 194 -8.63 -14.45 7.58
C LEU A 194 -8.65 -15.68 8.50
N ALA A 195 -7.57 -15.93 9.25
CA ALA A 195 -7.46 -17.05 10.18
C ALA A 195 -8.40 -16.92 11.39
N GLU A 196 -8.81 -15.71 11.75
CA GLU A 196 -9.74 -15.44 12.85
C GLU A 196 -11.22 -15.51 12.42
N LEU A 197 -11.51 -15.59 11.10
CA LEU A 197 -12.88 -15.62 10.60
C LEU A 197 -13.52 -16.99 10.78
N PRO A 198 -14.84 -17.05 11.11
CA PRO A 198 -15.58 -18.28 11.10
C PRO A 198 -15.70 -18.85 9.68
N SER A 199 -15.73 -20.19 9.58
CA SER A 199 -15.79 -20.90 8.28
C SER A 199 -16.96 -20.47 7.40
N SER A 200 -18.11 -20.14 7.99
CA SER A 200 -19.27 -19.63 7.28
C SER A 200 -18.99 -18.30 6.55
N SER A 201 -18.22 -17.41 7.19
CA SER A 201 -17.83 -16.14 6.58
C SER A 201 -16.85 -16.33 5.41
N ILE A 202 -15.89 -17.25 5.58
CA ILE A 202 -14.93 -17.60 4.52
C ILE A 202 -15.67 -18.22 3.32
N GLN A 203 -16.66 -19.09 3.57
CA GLN A 203 -17.47 -19.71 2.51
C GLN A 203 -18.24 -18.66 1.71
N VAL A 204 -18.88 -17.70 2.36
CA VAL A 204 -19.60 -16.60 1.69
C VAL A 204 -18.65 -15.75 0.86
N MET A 205 -17.51 -15.36 1.44
CA MET A 205 -16.49 -14.58 0.71
C MET A 205 -15.96 -15.32 -0.53
N GLY A 206 -15.78 -16.63 -0.46
CA GLY A 206 -15.36 -17.46 -1.60
C GLY A 206 -16.44 -17.62 -2.68
N ALA A 207 -17.71 -17.65 -2.28
CA ALA A 207 -18.85 -17.87 -3.17
C ALA A 207 -19.33 -16.59 -3.89
N GLU A 208 -19.13 -15.42 -3.31
CA GLU A 208 -19.73 -14.16 -3.77
C GLU A 208 -19.43 -13.79 -5.24
N LYS A 209 -18.23 -14.13 -5.75
CA LYS A 209 -17.88 -13.92 -7.16
C LYS A 209 -18.20 -15.10 -8.09
N SER A 210 -18.46 -16.29 -7.55
CA SER A 210 -18.81 -17.45 -8.38
C SER A 210 -20.28 -17.47 -8.80
N LEU A 211 -21.14 -16.74 -8.10
CA LEU A 211 -22.56 -16.62 -8.39
C LEU A 211 -22.89 -15.57 -9.46
N PHE A 212 -21.95 -14.68 -9.82
CA PHE A 212 -22.14 -13.57 -10.74
C PHE A 212 -21.22 -13.59 -11.98
N LYS A 213 -20.73 -14.78 -12.35
CA LYS A 213 -19.97 -14.97 -13.61
C LYS A 213 -20.82 -15.63 -14.67
#